data_881d0c98b872bd81ea19c6b6d7d374f8
#
_entry.id   881d0c98b872bd81ea19c6b6d7d374f8
#
_cell.length_a   1.000
_cell.length_b   1.000
_cell.length_c   1.000
_cell.angle_alpha   90.00
_cell.angle_beta   90.00
_cell.angle_gamma   90.00
#
_symmetry.space_group_name_H-M   'P 1'
#
loop_
_entity.id
_entity.type
_entity.pdbx_description
1 polymer ?
#
loop_
_entity_poly.entity_id
_entity_poly.type
_entity_poly.pdbx_seq_one_letter_code
_entity_poly.pdbx_strand_id
1 'polypeptide(L)'
;MTSIGYIPNAVKRLKLVSAFKGYNPGVLDCIEISRNEQIMVVDDEECTHISTATEDAARCCFCINPNRKEIVVLPIDKKLIKQRQGGMADGAAFDENKFAFLEFKDQAQGNTSEAVKGTYTKAASQLSAALDLFSDKLKDEKVAIDFIKKVNVICHIIVSEKFPRASALEQNMMLTFALSNNGVGLSFEREVRF
;
A
#
# COMPACT_ATOMS: atom_id res chain seq x y z
N MET A 1 11.40 19.10 5.49
CA MET A 1 12.82 18.85 5.79
C MET A 1 12.91 17.68 6.74
N THR A 2 13.19 16.48 6.25
CA THR A 2 13.48 15.32 7.07
C THR A 2 14.85 15.53 7.70
N SER A 3 14.90 15.61 9.04
CA SER A 3 16.17 15.75 9.76
C SER A 3 17.01 14.49 9.49
N ILE A 4 18.21 14.71 8.95
CA ILE A 4 19.24 13.68 8.77
C ILE A 4 19.42 12.97 10.11
N GLY A 5 18.95 11.73 10.23
CA GLY A 5 19.19 10.87 11.40
C GLY A 5 17.96 10.15 12.01
N TYR A 6 16.73 10.58 11.74
CA TYR A 6 15.57 9.89 12.28
C TYR A 6 15.10 8.77 11.34
N ILE A 7 15.04 7.55 11.86
CA ILE A 7 14.47 6.40 11.16
C ILE A 7 13.26 5.92 11.97
N PRO A 8 12.04 5.88 11.39
CA PRO A 8 10.84 5.40 12.05
C PRO A 8 11.01 3.98 12.63
N ASN A 9 10.39 3.71 13.77
CA ASN A 9 10.49 2.40 14.40
C ASN A 9 9.97 1.28 13.50
N ALA A 10 8.87 1.50 12.78
CA ALA A 10 8.34 0.53 11.83
C ALA A 10 9.36 0.19 10.72
N VAL A 11 10.07 1.20 10.19
CA VAL A 11 11.12 1.03 9.18
C VAL A 11 12.30 0.23 9.72
N LYS A 12 12.74 0.53 10.97
CA LYS A 12 13.81 -0.23 11.66
C LYS A 12 13.42 -1.68 11.90
N ARG A 13 12.21 -1.88 12.43
CA ARG A 13 11.69 -3.22 12.77
C ARG A 13 11.61 -4.12 11.54
N LEU A 14 11.18 -3.58 10.40
CA LEU A 14 11.09 -4.29 9.14
C LEU A 14 12.41 -4.30 8.35
N LYS A 15 13.46 -3.62 8.83
CA LYS A 15 14.76 -3.48 8.14
C LYS A 15 14.60 -3.02 6.68
N LEU A 16 13.62 -2.18 6.38
CA LEU A 16 13.29 -1.77 5.02
C LEU A 16 14.48 -1.14 4.28
N VAL A 17 15.32 -0.39 5.00
CA VAL A 17 16.49 0.26 4.38
C VAL A 17 17.47 -0.79 3.83
N SER A 18 17.81 -1.83 4.60
CA SER A 18 18.71 -2.89 4.13
C SER A 18 18.05 -3.79 3.08
N ALA A 19 16.79 -4.16 3.31
CA ALA A 19 16.02 -5.03 2.40
C ALA A 19 15.92 -4.45 0.98
N PHE A 20 15.74 -3.15 0.87
CA PHE A 20 15.52 -2.47 -0.42
C PHE A 20 16.71 -1.64 -0.92
N LYS A 21 17.87 -1.69 -0.25
CA LYS A 21 19.08 -0.98 -0.64
C LYS A 21 19.50 -1.22 -2.11
N GLY A 22 19.28 -2.44 -2.61
CA GLY A 22 19.59 -2.79 -4.00
C GLY A 22 18.64 -2.17 -5.04
N TYR A 23 17.43 -1.77 -4.63
CA TYR A 23 16.45 -1.10 -5.48
C TYR A 23 16.56 0.43 -5.39
N ASN A 24 16.66 0.92 -4.17
CA ASN A 24 16.84 2.35 -3.89
C ASN A 24 17.73 2.54 -2.66
N PRO A 25 18.96 3.06 -2.82
CA PRO A 25 19.86 3.37 -1.70
C PRO A 25 19.28 4.44 -0.75
N GLY A 26 18.43 5.33 -1.27
CA GLY A 26 17.77 6.41 -0.53
C GLY A 26 16.34 6.08 -0.09
N VAL A 27 16.09 4.88 0.43
CA VAL A 27 14.74 4.47 0.91
C VAL A 27 14.14 5.48 1.87
N LEU A 28 14.95 6.06 2.77
CA LEU A 28 14.48 7.05 3.75
C LEU A 28 14.07 8.38 3.12
N ASP A 29 14.58 8.71 1.94
CA ASP A 29 14.23 9.94 1.24
C ASP A 29 12.89 9.82 0.50
N CYS A 30 12.36 8.60 0.40
CA CYS A 30 11.09 8.34 -0.25
C CYS A 30 9.90 8.34 0.71
N ILE A 31 10.13 8.14 2.01
CA ILE A 31 9.05 7.98 2.98
C ILE A 31 8.52 9.32 3.48
N GLU A 32 7.22 9.35 3.76
CA GLU A 32 6.57 10.42 4.51
C GLU A 32 6.04 9.89 5.83
N ILE A 33 5.96 10.75 6.83
CA ILE A 33 5.55 10.38 8.19
C ILE A 33 4.46 11.33 8.66
N SER A 34 3.40 10.78 9.25
CA SER A 34 2.36 11.57 9.89
C SER A 34 1.89 10.94 11.20
N ARG A 35 1.44 11.78 12.13
CA ARG A 35 0.78 11.41 13.38
C ARG A 35 -0.61 12.02 13.50
N ASN A 36 -1.15 12.52 12.40
CA ASN A 36 -2.51 13.05 12.37
C ASN A 36 -3.53 11.95 12.65
N GLU A 37 -4.67 12.30 13.21
CA GLU A 37 -5.77 11.35 13.47
C GLU A 37 -6.38 10.80 12.18
N GLN A 38 -6.36 11.63 11.12
CA GLN A 38 -6.75 11.23 9.79
C GLN A 38 -5.68 11.70 8.80
N ILE A 39 -5.24 10.79 7.93
CA ILE A 39 -4.21 11.04 6.92
C ILE A 39 -4.80 10.66 5.58
N MET A 40 -4.76 11.56 4.61
CA MET A 40 -5.12 11.27 3.23
C MET A 40 -3.89 10.82 2.46
N VAL A 41 -3.95 9.63 1.88
CA VAL A 41 -2.91 9.09 1.00
C VAL A 41 -3.47 9.03 -0.41
N VAL A 42 -2.74 9.56 -1.37
CA VAL A 42 -3.12 9.57 -2.80
C VAL A 42 -1.98 9.04 -3.64
N ASP A 43 -2.29 8.64 -4.86
CA ASP A 43 -1.30 8.40 -5.92
C ASP A 43 -1.53 9.38 -7.06
N ASP A 44 -0.46 9.99 -7.55
CA ASP A 44 -0.49 10.90 -8.69
C ASP A 44 0.58 10.53 -9.73
N GLU A 45 0.85 11.44 -10.66
CA GLU A 45 1.85 11.21 -11.70
C GLU A 45 3.27 11.00 -11.15
N GLU A 46 3.58 11.57 -9.99
CA GLU A 46 4.90 11.48 -9.37
C GLU A 46 5.06 10.25 -8.47
N CYS A 47 4.13 10.02 -7.55
CA CYS A 47 4.14 8.87 -6.64
C CYS A 47 2.99 8.90 -5.62
N THR A 48 2.85 7.83 -4.86
CA THR A 48 2.02 7.79 -3.66
C THR A 48 2.58 8.71 -2.57
N HIS A 49 1.75 9.57 -1.99
CA HIS A 49 2.17 10.55 -0.97
C HIS A 49 1.02 10.95 -0.03
N ILE A 50 1.34 11.73 1.02
CA ILE A 50 0.34 12.31 1.92
C ILE A 50 -0.17 13.61 1.32
N SER A 51 -1.49 13.69 1.07
CA SER A 51 -2.14 14.92 0.60
C SER A 51 -2.82 15.68 1.74
N THR A 52 -2.83 17.01 1.62
CA THR A 52 -3.63 17.92 2.45
C THR A 52 -4.68 18.65 1.63
N ALA A 53 -4.78 18.39 0.35
CA ALA A 53 -5.71 19.03 -0.57
C ALA A 53 -7.12 18.42 -0.42
N THR A 54 -8.13 19.25 -0.20
CA THR A 54 -9.51 18.79 0.01
C THR A 54 -10.13 18.13 -1.23
N GLU A 55 -9.70 18.53 -2.41
CA GLU A 55 -10.11 17.94 -3.70
C GLU A 55 -9.70 16.46 -3.84
N ASP A 56 -8.68 16.04 -3.13
CA ASP A 56 -8.20 14.66 -3.15
C ASP A 56 -9.09 13.70 -2.35
N ALA A 57 -10.00 14.22 -1.51
CA ALA A 57 -10.85 13.39 -0.65
C ALA A 57 -11.69 12.37 -1.42
N ALA A 58 -12.08 12.66 -2.67
CA ALA A 58 -12.88 11.74 -3.49
C ALA A 58 -12.08 10.54 -4.05
N ARG A 59 -10.75 10.59 -4.03
CA ARG A 59 -9.86 9.58 -4.64
C ARG A 59 -8.81 9.01 -3.69
N CYS A 60 -8.69 9.52 -2.47
CA CYS A 60 -7.67 9.12 -1.51
C CYS A 60 -8.02 7.83 -0.76
N CYS A 61 -7.00 7.23 -0.15
CA CYS A 61 -7.12 6.31 0.97
C CYS A 61 -7.05 7.10 2.29
N PHE A 62 -8.01 6.90 3.17
CA PHE A 62 -8.01 7.48 4.51
C PHE A 62 -7.33 6.54 5.51
N CYS A 63 -6.18 6.93 6.04
CA CYS A 63 -5.57 6.26 7.17
C CYS A 63 -6.15 6.86 8.46
N ILE A 64 -6.95 6.09 9.18
CA ILE A 64 -7.60 6.48 10.44
C ILE A 64 -6.69 6.08 11.60
N ASN A 65 -6.18 7.06 12.32
CA ASN A 65 -5.14 6.93 13.34
C ASN A 65 -5.55 7.60 14.67
N PRO A 66 -6.58 7.09 15.37
CA PRO A 66 -7.14 7.73 16.57
C PRO A 66 -6.14 7.84 17.72
N ASN A 67 -5.14 6.97 17.74
CA ASN A 67 -4.10 6.95 18.76
C ASN A 67 -2.86 7.78 18.41
N ARG A 68 -2.89 8.54 17.31
CA ARG A 68 -1.79 9.39 16.82
C ARG A 68 -0.44 8.67 16.77
N LYS A 69 -0.46 7.38 16.44
CA LYS A 69 0.75 6.60 16.17
C LYS A 69 1.53 7.20 15.02
N GLU A 70 2.79 6.84 14.92
CA GLU A 70 3.61 7.19 13.77
C GLU A 70 3.24 6.29 12.60
N ILE A 71 2.61 6.88 11.58
CA ILE A 71 2.26 6.22 10.32
C ILE A 71 3.27 6.62 9.26
N VAL A 72 3.85 5.62 8.62
CA VAL A 72 4.78 5.78 7.50
C VAL A 72 4.03 5.53 6.21
N VAL A 73 4.17 6.42 5.23
CA VAL A 73 3.73 6.24 3.85
C VAL A 73 4.97 6.02 2.99
N LEU A 74 4.96 4.93 2.22
CA LEU A 74 6.06 4.50 1.36
C LEU A 74 5.55 4.37 -0.07
N PRO A 75 5.96 5.23 -1.01
CA PRO A 75 5.72 5.05 -2.43
C PRO A 75 6.54 3.88 -2.95
N ILE A 76 5.87 2.83 -3.44
CA ILE A 76 6.53 1.61 -3.93
C ILE A 76 6.85 1.75 -5.41
N ASP A 77 5.83 1.93 -6.24
CA ASP A 77 6.07 2.20 -7.67
C ASP A 77 6.74 3.57 -7.85
N LYS A 78 7.51 3.73 -8.89
CA LYS A 78 8.25 4.95 -9.28
C LYS A 78 9.37 5.41 -8.32
N LYS A 79 9.25 5.19 -6.99
CA LYS A 79 10.26 5.67 -6.00
C LYS A 79 11.09 4.52 -5.42
N LEU A 80 10.46 3.56 -4.76
CA LEU A 80 11.20 2.42 -4.19
C LEU A 80 11.70 1.47 -5.28
N ILE A 81 10.84 1.14 -6.24
CA ILE A 81 11.09 0.17 -7.33
C ILE A 81 11.07 0.91 -8.67
N LYS A 82 12.16 1.58 -9.01
CA LYS A 82 12.27 2.40 -10.22
C LYS A 82 12.32 1.61 -11.54
N GLN A 83 12.68 0.33 -11.51
CA GLN A 83 13.02 -0.47 -12.71
C GLN A 83 11.90 -1.38 -13.20
N ARG A 84 10.79 -1.53 -12.47
CA ARG A 84 9.62 -2.29 -12.91
C ARG A 84 8.56 -1.33 -13.41
N GLN A 85 8.48 -1.12 -14.70
CA GLN A 85 7.36 -0.40 -15.31
C GLN A 85 6.10 -1.24 -15.19
N GLY A 86 5.22 -0.85 -14.29
CA GLY A 86 3.94 -1.48 -14.04
C GLY A 86 4.04 -2.85 -13.37
N GLY A 87 3.10 -3.21 -12.56
CA GLY A 87 3.02 -4.54 -11.96
C GLY A 87 3.42 -4.61 -10.49
N MET A 88 3.58 -3.47 -9.82
CA MET A 88 3.73 -3.37 -8.36
C MET A 88 2.61 -2.51 -7.79
N ALA A 89 2.29 -2.68 -6.51
CA ALA A 89 1.42 -1.76 -5.80
C ALA A 89 1.97 -0.33 -5.84
N ASP A 90 1.10 0.66 -5.88
CA ASP A 90 1.51 2.07 -5.94
C ASP A 90 2.25 2.49 -4.67
N GLY A 91 1.75 2.07 -3.50
CA GLY A 91 2.38 2.43 -2.23
C GLY A 91 1.97 1.54 -1.06
N ALA A 92 2.40 1.96 0.13
CA ALA A 92 1.98 1.37 1.38
C ALA A 92 1.86 2.40 2.50
N ALA A 93 0.93 2.17 3.43
CA ALA A 93 0.85 2.88 4.70
C ALA A 93 1.01 1.87 5.86
N PHE A 94 1.86 2.17 6.85
CA PHE A 94 2.14 1.20 7.91
C PHE A 94 2.59 1.83 9.22
N ASP A 95 2.35 1.11 10.31
CA ASP A 95 2.96 1.30 11.63
C ASP A 95 3.76 0.05 12.04
N GLU A 96 4.12 -0.08 13.29
CA GLU A 96 4.85 -1.25 13.82
C GLU A 96 4.04 -2.55 13.78
N ASN A 97 2.70 -2.49 13.68
CA ASN A 97 1.81 -3.63 13.85
C ASN A 97 0.96 -3.95 12.61
N LYS A 98 0.76 -2.98 11.73
CA LYS A 98 -0.04 -3.13 10.51
C LYS A 98 0.72 -2.62 9.30
N PHE A 99 0.59 -3.33 8.19
CA PHE A 99 1.14 -2.94 6.89
C PHE A 99 0.04 -3.06 5.82
N ALA A 100 -0.38 -1.92 5.28
CA ALA A 100 -1.39 -1.86 4.23
C ALA A 100 -0.73 -1.53 2.90
N PHE A 101 -0.75 -2.48 1.95
CA PHE A 101 -0.42 -2.19 0.55
C PHE A 101 -1.61 -1.48 -0.11
N LEU A 102 -1.32 -0.46 -0.91
CA LEU A 102 -2.31 0.39 -1.56
C LEU A 102 -2.09 0.35 -3.08
N GLU A 103 -3.17 0.09 -3.79
CA GLU A 103 -3.23 0.13 -5.25
C GLU A 103 -4.36 1.06 -5.67
N PHE A 104 -4.04 2.17 -6.31
CA PHE A 104 -5.00 3.19 -6.71
C PHE A 104 -5.51 2.94 -8.13
N LYS A 105 -6.82 3.03 -8.30
CA LYS A 105 -7.55 2.96 -9.56
C LYS A 105 -8.56 4.11 -9.65
N ASP A 106 -8.17 5.27 -9.14
CA ASP A 106 -9.00 6.46 -9.04
C ASP A 106 -9.40 7.04 -10.41
N GLN A 107 -8.57 6.83 -11.44
CA GLN A 107 -8.84 7.24 -12.82
C GLN A 107 -9.53 6.15 -13.66
N ALA A 108 -9.77 4.97 -13.09
CA ALA A 108 -10.41 3.89 -13.82
C ALA A 108 -11.85 4.23 -14.17
N GLN A 109 -12.23 3.93 -15.43
CA GLN A 109 -13.60 4.07 -15.91
C GLN A 109 -14.22 2.68 -16.03
N GLY A 110 -15.26 2.41 -15.25
CA GLY A 110 -15.96 1.13 -15.22
C GLY A 110 -17.30 1.20 -15.92
N ASN A 111 -17.32 1.27 -17.26
CA ASN A 111 -18.58 1.40 -18.02
C ASN A 111 -19.25 0.03 -18.28
N THR A 112 -18.55 -1.07 -18.10
CA THR A 112 -19.05 -2.44 -18.26
C THR A 112 -18.56 -3.35 -17.13
N SER A 113 -19.25 -4.46 -16.91
CA SER A 113 -18.83 -5.48 -15.91
C SER A 113 -17.44 -6.04 -16.21
N GLU A 114 -17.10 -6.21 -17.48
CA GLU A 114 -15.79 -6.68 -17.94
C GLU A 114 -14.69 -5.67 -17.62
N ALA A 115 -14.95 -4.37 -17.80
CA ALA A 115 -14.00 -3.30 -17.48
C ALA A 115 -13.75 -3.22 -15.96
N VAL A 116 -14.81 -3.31 -15.15
CA VAL A 116 -14.69 -3.35 -13.68
C VAL A 116 -13.87 -4.57 -13.25
N LYS A 117 -14.19 -5.76 -13.79
CA LYS A 117 -13.45 -7.00 -13.51
C LYS A 117 -11.98 -6.89 -13.93
N GLY A 118 -11.71 -6.35 -15.12
CA GLY A 118 -10.36 -6.13 -15.63
C GLY A 118 -9.53 -5.22 -14.71
N THR A 119 -10.12 -4.10 -14.27
CA THR A 119 -9.50 -3.15 -13.33
C THR A 119 -9.13 -3.84 -12.03
N TYR A 120 -10.06 -4.54 -11.41
CA TYR A 120 -9.84 -5.23 -10.14
C TYR A 120 -8.82 -6.37 -10.26
N THR A 121 -8.89 -7.16 -11.35
CA THR A 121 -7.93 -8.25 -11.58
C THR A 121 -6.51 -7.73 -11.72
N LYS A 122 -6.32 -6.63 -12.48
CA LYS A 122 -5.01 -5.99 -12.63
C LYS A 122 -4.49 -5.47 -11.28
N ALA A 123 -5.33 -4.78 -10.52
CA ALA A 123 -4.96 -4.26 -9.20
C ALA A 123 -4.57 -5.39 -8.23
N ALA A 124 -5.35 -6.47 -8.16
CA ALA A 124 -5.04 -7.62 -7.32
C ALA A 124 -3.70 -8.29 -7.71
N SER A 125 -3.40 -8.38 -9.01
CA SER A 125 -2.11 -8.90 -9.49
C SER A 125 -0.92 -8.02 -9.06
N GLN A 126 -1.07 -6.70 -9.11
CA GLN A 126 -0.04 -5.74 -8.69
C GLN A 126 0.21 -5.84 -7.17
N LEU A 127 -0.85 -5.95 -6.38
CA LEU A 127 -0.77 -6.17 -4.93
C LEU A 127 -0.09 -7.50 -4.58
N SER A 128 -0.43 -8.61 -5.27
CA SER A 128 0.24 -9.90 -5.08
C SER A 128 1.73 -9.82 -5.38
N ALA A 129 2.11 -9.17 -6.49
CA ALA A 129 3.52 -9.00 -6.86
C ALA A 129 4.31 -8.18 -5.82
N ALA A 130 3.70 -7.13 -5.25
CA ALA A 130 4.31 -6.36 -4.18
C ALA A 130 4.47 -7.19 -2.90
N LEU A 131 3.44 -7.93 -2.52
CA LEU A 131 3.43 -8.81 -1.36
C LEU A 131 4.53 -9.87 -1.43
N ASP A 132 4.67 -10.53 -2.59
CA ASP A 132 5.71 -11.54 -2.84
C ASP A 132 7.12 -10.93 -2.72
N LEU A 133 7.33 -9.77 -3.38
CA LEU A 133 8.63 -9.09 -3.33
C LEU A 133 9.02 -8.69 -1.90
N PHE A 134 8.08 -8.09 -1.15
CA PHE A 134 8.34 -7.68 0.23
C PHE A 134 8.58 -8.91 1.12
N SER A 135 7.80 -9.97 0.97
CA SER A 135 7.98 -11.21 1.72
C SER A 135 9.37 -11.80 1.49
N ASP A 136 9.82 -11.87 0.24
CA ASP A 136 11.13 -12.41 -0.11
C ASP A 136 12.27 -11.53 0.44
N LYS A 137 12.20 -10.21 0.23
CA LYS A 137 13.24 -9.29 0.69
C LYS A 137 13.36 -9.21 2.21
N LEU A 138 12.25 -9.22 2.92
CA LEU A 138 12.26 -9.19 4.37
C LEU A 138 12.72 -10.54 4.96
N LYS A 139 12.48 -11.65 4.28
CA LYS A 139 13.02 -12.96 4.64
C LYS A 139 14.54 -13.01 4.49
N ASP A 140 15.09 -12.47 3.39
CA ASP A 140 16.53 -12.41 3.13
C ASP A 140 17.28 -11.64 4.23
N GLU A 141 16.69 -10.57 4.78
CA GLU A 141 17.25 -9.77 5.88
C GLU A 141 17.21 -10.47 7.25
N LYS A 142 16.79 -11.73 7.31
CA LYS A 142 16.58 -12.44 8.59
C LYS A 142 15.72 -11.61 9.55
N VAL A 143 14.84 -10.79 9.02
CA VAL A 143 13.72 -10.26 9.78
C VAL A 143 12.91 -11.50 10.12
N ALA A 144 13.38 -12.14 11.20
CA ALA A 144 12.97 -13.44 11.62
C ALA A 144 11.46 -13.48 11.56
N ILE A 145 10.98 -14.41 10.77
CA ILE A 145 9.63 -14.82 10.74
C ILE A 145 8.82 -14.04 9.71
N ASP A 146 8.28 -14.76 8.84
CA ASP A 146 7.08 -14.57 8.06
C ASP A 146 6.46 -13.16 8.32
N PHE A 147 6.84 -12.20 7.47
CA PHE A 147 6.36 -10.82 7.51
C PHE A 147 4.84 -10.76 7.68
N ILE A 148 4.14 -11.66 6.98
CA ILE A 148 2.68 -11.79 7.02
C ILE A 148 2.15 -12.19 8.40
N LYS A 149 2.91 -12.99 9.17
CA LYS A 149 2.47 -13.48 10.50
C LYS A 149 2.78 -12.51 11.63
N LYS A 150 3.80 -11.66 11.48
CA LYS A 150 4.21 -10.73 12.55
C LYS A 150 3.59 -9.36 12.46
N VAL A 151 3.26 -8.95 11.26
CA VAL A 151 2.60 -7.69 11.00
C VAL A 151 1.25 -8.02 10.39
N ASN A 152 0.20 -7.36 10.83
CA ASN A 152 -1.12 -7.50 10.21
C ASN A 152 -1.07 -6.89 8.80
N VAL A 153 -0.76 -7.72 7.81
CA VAL A 153 -0.66 -7.30 6.41
C VAL A 153 -2.04 -7.36 5.76
N ILE A 154 -2.41 -6.29 5.07
CA ILE A 154 -3.65 -6.19 4.30
C ILE A 154 -3.36 -5.47 2.97
N CYS A 155 -4.13 -5.79 1.95
CA CYS A 155 -4.07 -5.14 0.65
C CYS A 155 -5.36 -4.36 0.38
N HIS A 156 -5.25 -3.16 -0.18
CA HIS A 156 -6.39 -2.32 -0.52
C HIS A 156 -6.37 -1.93 -2.00
N ILE A 157 -7.50 -2.10 -2.67
CA ILE A 157 -7.77 -1.52 -3.98
C ILE A 157 -8.59 -0.24 -3.76
N ILE A 158 -7.99 0.90 -4.05
CA ILE A 158 -8.61 2.20 -3.87
C ILE A 158 -9.19 2.67 -5.19
N VAL A 159 -10.50 2.76 -5.26
CA VAL A 159 -11.22 3.30 -6.41
C VAL A 159 -11.91 4.62 -6.02
N SER A 160 -12.17 5.47 -7.01
CA SER A 160 -12.92 6.71 -6.77
C SER A 160 -14.35 6.39 -6.28
N GLU A 161 -14.99 7.34 -5.61
CA GLU A 161 -16.40 7.19 -5.16
C GLU A 161 -17.38 6.93 -6.29
N LYS A 162 -17.05 7.39 -7.49
CA LYS A 162 -17.88 7.23 -8.69
C LYS A 162 -17.67 5.90 -9.41
N PHE A 163 -16.65 5.12 -9.04
CA PHE A 163 -16.38 3.84 -9.67
C PHE A 163 -17.46 2.83 -9.30
N PRO A 164 -18.02 2.07 -10.26
CA PRO A 164 -19.07 1.11 -9.99
C PRO A 164 -18.60 0.01 -9.03
N ARG A 165 -19.37 -0.21 -7.96
CA ARG A 165 -19.12 -1.29 -7.00
C ARG A 165 -19.83 -2.57 -7.49
N ALA A 166 -19.15 -3.68 -7.39
CA ALA A 166 -19.64 -4.99 -7.81
C ALA A 166 -19.49 -5.99 -6.67
N SER A 167 -20.37 -5.89 -5.66
CA SER A 167 -20.24 -6.59 -4.37
C SER A 167 -19.97 -8.09 -4.49
N ALA A 168 -20.65 -8.80 -5.39
CA ALA A 168 -20.43 -10.23 -5.60
C ALA A 168 -19.02 -10.51 -6.20
N LEU A 169 -18.56 -9.67 -7.12
CA LEU A 169 -17.22 -9.77 -7.69
C LEU A 169 -16.16 -9.46 -6.62
N GLU A 170 -16.36 -8.39 -5.83
CA GLU A 170 -15.45 -8.01 -4.75
C GLU A 170 -15.31 -9.12 -3.72
N GLN A 171 -16.41 -9.73 -3.25
CA GLN A 171 -16.40 -10.85 -2.30
C GLN A 171 -15.64 -12.07 -2.86
N ASN A 172 -15.88 -12.42 -4.12
CA ASN A 172 -15.19 -13.54 -4.76
C ASN A 172 -13.68 -13.25 -4.88
N MET A 173 -13.31 -12.01 -5.23
CA MET A 173 -11.90 -11.61 -5.33
C MET A 173 -11.22 -11.58 -3.97
N MET A 174 -11.88 -11.10 -2.91
CA MET A 174 -11.34 -11.15 -1.54
C MET A 174 -11.01 -12.58 -1.13
N LEU A 175 -11.92 -13.53 -1.37
CA LEU A 175 -11.70 -14.93 -1.05
C LEU A 175 -10.55 -15.53 -1.88
N THR A 176 -10.58 -15.34 -3.19
CA THR A 176 -9.54 -15.87 -4.10
C THR A 176 -8.17 -15.30 -3.78
N PHE A 177 -8.09 -14.00 -3.50
CA PHE A 177 -6.85 -13.32 -3.14
C PHE A 177 -6.26 -13.88 -1.85
N ALA A 178 -7.08 -14.05 -0.81
CA ALA A 178 -6.63 -14.61 0.46
C ALA A 178 -6.12 -16.05 0.31
N LEU A 179 -6.81 -16.88 -0.47
CA LEU A 179 -6.37 -18.25 -0.75
C LEU A 179 -5.03 -18.30 -1.49
N SER A 180 -4.79 -17.36 -2.41
CA SER A 180 -3.55 -17.31 -3.22
C SER A 180 -2.39 -16.62 -2.51
N ASN A 181 -2.64 -15.83 -1.46
CA ASN A 181 -1.64 -14.97 -0.81
C ASN A 181 -1.49 -15.29 0.71
N ASN A 182 -1.46 -16.57 1.07
CA ASN A 182 -1.18 -17.03 2.44
C ASN A 182 -2.11 -16.43 3.51
N GLY A 183 -3.37 -16.19 3.16
CA GLY A 183 -4.37 -15.63 4.07
C GLY A 183 -4.37 -14.10 4.19
N VAL A 184 -3.55 -13.39 3.41
CA VAL A 184 -3.57 -11.92 3.39
C VAL A 184 -4.91 -11.42 2.85
N GLY A 185 -5.56 -10.53 3.59
CA GLY A 185 -6.84 -9.95 3.21
C GLY A 185 -6.71 -8.96 2.05
N LEU A 186 -7.75 -8.94 1.20
CA LEU A 186 -7.97 -7.88 0.21
C LEU A 186 -9.18 -7.05 0.65
N SER A 187 -9.10 -5.75 0.54
CA SER A 187 -10.17 -4.80 0.84
C SER A 187 -10.42 -3.87 -0.35
N PHE A 188 -11.66 -3.47 -0.51
CA PHE A 188 -12.09 -2.43 -1.45
C PHE A 188 -12.55 -1.15 -0.71
N GLU A 189 -12.32 -1.11 0.60
CA GLU A 189 -12.59 0.07 1.40
C GLU A 189 -11.47 1.08 1.26
N ARG A 190 -11.85 2.35 1.26
CA ARG A 190 -10.92 3.48 1.21
C ARG A 190 -10.36 3.87 2.58
N GLU A 191 -10.72 3.12 3.62
CA GLU A 191 -10.23 3.34 4.98
C GLU A 191 -9.27 2.25 5.43
N VAL A 192 -8.15 2.65 6.00
CA VAL A 192 -7.22 1.79 6.76
C VAL A 192 -7.17 2.28 8.21
N ARG A 193 -7.52 1.43 9.17
CA ARG A 193 -7.50 1.78 10.61
C ARG A 193 -6.23 1.26 11.27
N PHE A 194 -5.50 2.15 11.95
CA PHE A 194 -4.25 1.88 12.67
C PHE A 194 -4.41 1.88 14.19
#